data_c82fa29a143e2819894b1133593a0df8
#
_entry.id   c82fa29a143e2819894b1133593a0df8
#
_cell.length_a   1.000
_cell.length_b   1.000
_cell.length_c   1.000
_cell.angle_alpha   90.00
_cell.angle_beta   90.00
_cell.angle_gamma   90.00
#
_symmetry.space_group_name_H-M   'P 1'
#
loop_
_entity.id
_entity.type
_entity.pdbx_description
1 polymer ?
#
loop_
_entity_poly.entity_id
_entity_poly.type
_entity_poly.pdbx_seq_one_letter_code
_entity_poly.pdbx_strand_id
1 'polypeptide(L)'
;MENEEMKPSYWPSVIQAAIIVAVVTTVVGLGLVYYVAGSEPSMGVMMISGLTIPITCLIGLIGGILATRSYAKAFDITFPIGTGAQIGLFTGIIAALVGGINGQIWNLVDPTLMERFADTMIGAFEMNDQIPESQKDEIITSMEEGFEDQSSMGGILKGIAINAGVLGFVNLLSGMVGAKIFASEEE
;
A
#
# COMPACT_ATOMS: atom_id res chain seq x y z
N MET A 1 -4.94 5.50 45.74
CA MET A 1 -4.33 5.95 44.51
C MET A 1 -3.85 4.66 43.83
N GLU A 2 -4.68 4.14 42.93
CA GLU A 2 -4.30 3.01 42.08
C GLU A 2 -3.11 3.48 41.23
N ASN A 3 -2.00 2.76 41.32
CA ASN A 3 -0.92 2.92 40.35
C ASN A 3 -1.50 2.56 38.99
N GLU A 4 -1.83 3.55 38.17
CA GLU A 4 -2.01 3.32 36.73
C GLU A 4 -0.66 2.78 36.22
N GLU A 5 -0.54 1.47 36.13
CA GLU A 5 0.60 0.84 35.45
C GLU A 5 0.65 1.40 34.04
N MET A 6 1.65 2.21 33.77
CA MET A 6 1.84 2.85 32.47
C MET A 6 1.95 1.74 31.42
N LYS A 7 0.90 1.59 30.59
CA LYS A 7 0.92 0.61 29.51
C LYS A 7 2.14 0.90 28.62
N PRO A 8 2.93 -0.11 28.27
CA PRO A 8 4.11 0.09 27.44
C PRO A 8 3.73 0.67 26.08
N SER A 9 4.64 1.45 25.49
CA SER A 9 4.40 2.11 24.19
C SER A 9 4.36 1.08 23.07
N TYR A 10 3.33 1.13 22.21
CA TYR A 10 3.20 0.28 21.02
C TYR A 10 3.99 0.81 19.80
N TRP A 11 4.53 2.00 19.86
CA TRP A 11 5.20 2.64 18.73
C TRP A 11 6.36 1.85 18.12
N PRO A 12 7.24 1.19 18.90
CA PRO A 12 8.31 0.37 18.32
C PRO A 12 7.76 -0.76 17.43
N SER A 13 6.69 -1.43 17.86
CA SER A 13 6.04 -2.50 17.10
C SER A 13 5.35 -1.97 15.83
N VAL A 14 4.71 -0.80 15.92
CA VAL A 14 4.10 -0.10 14.79
C VAL A 14 5.14 0.26 13.74
N ILE A 15 6.22 0.92 14.15
CA ILE A 15 7.28 1.37 13.23
C ILE A 15 7.96 0.17 12.54
N GLN A 16 8.30 -0.87 13.30
CA GLN A 16 8.92 -2.07 12.75
C GLN A 16 8.03 -2.75 11.71
N ALA A 17 6.75 -2.97 12.03
CA ALA A 17 5.80 -3.58 11.11
C ALA A 17 5.56 -2.69 9.87
N ALA A 18 5.44 -1.39 10.06
CA ALA A 18 5.25 -0.43 8.96
C ALA A 18 6.43 -0.44 7.98
N ILE A 19 7.66 -0.47 8.48
CA ILE A 19 8.85 -0.57 7.62
C ILE A 19 8.85 -1.88 6.83
N ILE A 20 8.55 -3.00 7.48
CA ILE A 20 8.48 -4.31 6.79
C ILE A 20 7.43 -4.27 5.68
N VAL A 21 6.22 -3.79 5.98
CA VAL A 21 5.14 -3.66 4.98
C VAL A 21 5.55 -2.73 3.85
N ALA A 22 6.11 -1.56 4.16
CA ALA A 22 6.54 -0.60 3.16
C ALA A 22 7.63 -1.17 2.23
N VAL A 23 8.62 -1.88 2.78
CA VAL A 23 9.67 -2.52 1.96
C VAL A 23 9.09 -3.61 1.07
N VAL A 24 8.26 -4.49 1.63
CA VAL A 24 7.66 -5.59 0.86
C VAL A 24 6.76 -5.05 -0.25
N THR A 25 5.88 -4.08 0.06
CA THR A 25 5.01 -3.46 -0.95
C THR A 25 5.81 -2.71 -2.02
N THR A 26 6.89 -2.01 -1.64
CA THR A 26 7.77 -1.34 -2.60
C THR A 26 8.44 -2.35 -3.54
N VAL A 27 9.03 -3.42 -3.01
CA VAL A 27 9.71 -4.45 -3.83
C VAL A 27 8.74 -5.13 -4.77
N VAL A 28 7.57 -5.54 -4.28
CA VAL A 28 6.55 -6.19 -5.10
C VAL A 28 5.97 -5.22 -6.13
N GLY A 29 5.66 -3.99 -5.73
CA GLY A 29 5.14 -2.94 -6.62
C GLY A 29 6.12 -2.60 -7.73
N LEU A 30 7.39 -2.33 -7.39
CA LEU A 30 8.43 -2.09 -8.40
C LEU A 30 8.62 -3.29 -9.32
N GLY A 31 8.63 -4.51 -8.78
CA GLY A 31 8.72 -5.71 -9.61
C GLY A 31 7.61 -5.79 -10.66
N LEU A 32 6.38 -5.47 -10.27
CA LEU A 32 5.24 -5.42 -11.20
C LEU A 32 5.38 -4.28 -12.22
N VAL A 33 5.77 -3.08 -11.79
CA VAL A 33 5.97 -1.93 -12.68
C VAL A 33 7.08 -2.21 -13.69
N TYR A 34 8.23 -2.77 -13.27
CA TYR A 34 9.29 -3.16 -14.19
C TYR A 34 8.88 -4.26 -15.15
N TYR A 35 8.11 -5.22 -14.67
CA TYR A 35 7.57 -6.27 -15.53
C TYR A 35 6.69 -5.68 -16.63
N VAL A 36 5.75 -4.81 -16.27
CA VAL A 36 4.87 -4.14 -17.24
C VAL A 36 5.68 -3.26 -18.20
N ALA A 37 6.55 -2.39 -17.67
CA ALA A 37 7.36 -1.46 -18.46
C ALA A 37 8.34 -2.16 -19.41
N GLY A 38 8.71 -3.40 -19.14
CA GLY A 38 9.59 -4.22 -19.99
C GLY A 38 8.85 -5.20 -20.91
N SER A 39 7.53 -5.22 -20.86
CA SER A 39 6.69 -6.13 -21.67
C SER A 39 6.17 -5.44 -22.92
N GLU A 40 5.82 -6.23 -23.94
CA GLU A 40 5.07 -5.72 -25.08
C GLU A 40 3.62 -5.43 -24.66
N PRO A 41 2.99 -4.35 -25.19
CA PRO A 41 1.60 -4.02 -24.92
C PRO A 41 0.68 -5.22 -25.21
N SER A 42 -0.16 -5.61 -24.26
CA SER A 42 -1.09 -6.73 -24.42
C SER A 42 -2.18 -6.71 -23.35
N MET A 43 -3.28 -7.41 -23.60
CA MET A 43 -4.34 -7.63 -22.61
C MET A 43 -3.80 -8.33 -21.34
N GLY A 44 -2.82 -9.22 -21.48
CA GLY A 44 -2.19 -9.90 -20.35
C GLY A 44 -1.49 -8.92 -19.40
N VAL A 45 -0.81 -7.92 -19.93
CA VAL A 45 -0.15 -6.85 -19.18
C VAL A 45 -1.18 -6.00 -18.42
N MET A 46 -2.31 -5.66 -19.04
CA MET A 46 -3.41 -4.96 -18.37
C MET A 46 -3.95 -5.76 -17.18
N MET A 47 -4.17 -7.06 -17.36
CA MET A 47 -4.65 -7.93 -16.27
C MET A 47 -3.65 -7.98 -15.12
N ILE A 48 -2.35 -8.09 -15.40
CA ILE A 48 -1.30 -8.13 -14.37
C ILE A 48 -1.21 -6.80 -13.64
N SER A 49 -1.29 -5.67 -14.33
CA SER A 49 -1.30 -4.35 -13.69
C SER A 49 -2.48 -4.18 -12.74
N GLY A 50 -3.66 -4.72 -13.11
CA GLY A 50 -4.85 -4.73 -12.27
C GLY A 50 -4.70 -5.53 -10.97
N LEU A 51 -3.76 -6.49 -10.89
CA LEU A 51 -3.48 -7.26 -9.67
C LEU A 51 -2.69 -6.46 -8.62
N THR A 52 -2.13 -5.31 -8.97
CA THR A 52 -1.33 -4.50 -8.04
C THR A 52 -2.13 -4.10 -6.79
N ILE A 53 -3.37 -3.66 -6.96
CA ILE A 53 -4.22 -3.25 -5.83
C ILE A 53 -4.54 -4.42 -4.89
N PRO A 54 -5.09 -5.56 -5.35
CA PRO A 54 -5.39 -6.68 -4.45
C PRO A 54 -4.12 -7.24 -3.78
N ILE A 55 -2.98 -7.30 -4.46
CA ILE A 55 -1.72 -7.75 -3.87
C ILE A 55 -1.27 -6.79 -2.77
N THR A 56 -1.32 -5.49 -2.99
CA THR A 56 -0.98 -4.47 -1.99
C THR A 56 -1.90 -4.55 -0.77
N CYS A 57 -3.20 -4.77 -0.98
CA CYS A 57 -4.15 -4.97 0.12
C CYS A 57 -3.84 -6.24 0.93
N LEU A 58 -3.50 -7.35 0.28
CA LEU A 58 -3.12 -8.59 0.96
C LEU A 58 -1.85 -8.43 1.80
N ILE A 59 -0.83 -7.76 1.27
CA ILE A 59 0.39 -7.43 2.02
C ILE A 59 0.03 -6.50 3.20
N GLY A 60 -0.83 -5.51 2.97
CA GLY A 60 -1.32 -4.61 4.00
C GLY A 60 -1.99 -5.35 5.17
N LEU A 61 -2.83 -6.36 4.90
CA LEU A 61 -3.49 -7.15 5.94
C LEU A 61 -2.50 -7.82 6.91
N ILE A 62 -1.29 -8.15 6.46
CA ILE A 62 -0.27 -8.76 7.31
C ILE A 62 0.30 -7.74 8.31
N GLY A 63 0.35 -6.46 7.94
CA GLY A 63 1.00 -5.41 8.75
C GLY A 63 0.37 -5.20 10.11
N GLY A 64 -0.95 -5.04 10.18
CA GLY A 64 -1.68 -4.86 11.45
C GLY A 64 -1.56 -6.09 12.36
N ILE A 65 -1.61 -7.31 11.78
CA ILE A 65 -1.41 -8.56 12.51
C ILE A 65 0.01 -8.66 13.06
N LEU A 66 1.02 -8.32 12.26
CA LEU A 66 2.42 -8.33 12.70
C LEU A 66 2.68 -7.32 13.82
N ALA A 67 2.15 -6.11 13.70
CA ALA A 67 2.32 -5.07 14.70
C ALA A 67 1.70 -5.47 16.05
N THR A 68 0.46 -5.95 16.03
CA THR A 68 -0.26 -6.39 17.24
C THR A 68 0.40 -7.61 17.89
N ARG A 69 0.82 -8.60 17.08
CA ARG A 69 1.58 -9.76 17.59
C ARG A 69 2.91 -9.35 18.21
N SER A 70 3.64 -8.45 17.55
CA SER A 70 4.92 -7.96 18.07
C SER A 70 4.73 -7.24 19.40
N TYR A 71 3.70 -6.40 19.50
CA TYR A 71 3.39 -5.68 20.73
C TYR A 71 2.98 -6.61 21.86
N ALA A 72 2.04 -7.56 21.62
CA ALA A 72 1.60 -8.54 22.60
C ALA A 72 2.77 -9.36 23.16
N LYS A 73 3.65 -9.86 22.26
CA LYS A 73 4.79 -10.70 22.65
C LYS A 73 5.92 -9.93 23.34
N ALA A 74 6.18 -8.68 22.93
CA ALA A 74 7.29 -7.90 23.48
C ALA A 74 7.08 -7.57 24.96
N PHE A 75 5.83 -7.47 25.40
CA PHE A 75 5.49 -7.03 26.74
C PHE A 75 4.70 -8.07 27.53
N ASP A 76 4.38 -9.22 26.92
CA ASP A 76 3.56 -10.29 27.51
C ASP A 76 2.24 -9.75 28.09
N ILE A 77 1.52 -8.94 27.30
CA ILE A 77 0.31 -8.24 27.73
C ILE A 77 -0.88 -8.59 26.86
N THR A 78 -2.05 -8.50 27.48
CA THR A 78 -3.35 -8.45 26.82
C THR A 78 -3.80 -6.99 26.63
N PHE A 79 -4.58 -6.73 25.59
CA PHE A 79 -5.13 -5.40 25.32
C PHE A 79 -6.40 -5.49 24.49
N PRO A 80 -7.32 -4.51 24.63
CA PRO A 80 -8.60 -4.52 23.95
C PRO A 80 -8.45 -4.39 22.44
N ILE A 81 -9.44 -4.88 21.69
CA ILE A 81 -9.50 -4.82 20.21
C ILE A 81 -9.32 -3.37 19.70
N GLY A 82 -9.83 -2.36 20.43
CA GLY A 82 -9.63 -0.96 20.09
C GLY A 82 -8.16 -0.52 20.04
N THR A 83 -7.33 -1.02 20.94
CA THR A 83 -5.88 -0.78 20.90
C THR A 83 -5.26 -1.46 19.68
N GLY A 84 -5.69 -2.67 19.34
CA GLY A 84 -5.27 -3.35 18.11
C GLY A 84 -5.64 -2.59 16.84
N ALA A 85 -6.84 -2.01 16.81
CA ALA A 85 -7.29 -1.13 15.72
C ALA A 85 -6.36 0.10 15.55
N GLN A 86 -5.99 0.76 16.66
CA GLN A 86 -5.07 1.90 16.64
C GLN A 86 -3.67 1.49 16.16
N ILE A 87 -3.14 0.40 16.68
CA ILE A 87 -1.84 -0.16 16.25
C ILE A 87 -1.85 -0.42 14.75
N GLY A 88 -2.89 -1.10 14.24
CA GLY A 88 -3.05 -1.36 12.81
C GLY A 88 -3.15 -0.08 11.99
N LEU A 89 -4.03 0.86 12.38
CA LEU A 89 -4.23 2.12 11.68
C LEU A 89 -2.91 2.89 11.50
N PHE A 90 -2.15 3.08 12.58
CA PHE A 90 -0.87 3.78 12.51
C PHE A 90 0.17 3.01 11.71
N THR A 91 0.17 1.67 11.77
CA THR A 91 1.03 0.84 10.93
C THR A 91 0.76 1.09 9.45
N GLY A 92 -0.50 1.13 9.02
CA GLY A 92 -0.87 1.38 7.64
C GLY A 92 -0.53 2.79 7.17
N ILE A 93 -0.78 3.81 7.98
CA ILE A 93 -0.45 5.20 7.66
C ILE A 93 1.07 5.37 7.49
N ILE A 94 1.87 4.87 8.44
CA ILE A 94 3.33 4.98 8.38
C ILE A 94 3.88 4.17 7.19
N ALA A 95 3.33 2.98 6.93
CA ALA A 95 3.73 2.18 5.77
C ALA A 95 3.48 2.92 4.44
N ALA A 96 2.35 3.62 4.31
CA ALA A 96 2.05 4.43 3.13
C ALA A 96 3.02 5.62 2.98
N LEU A 97 3.35 6.31 4.07
CA LEU A 97 4.31 7.41 4.06
C LEU A 97 5.71 6.93 3.64
N VAL A 98 6.20 5.85 4.25
CA VAL A 98 7.50 5.26 3.92
C VAL A 98 7.51 4.74 2.48
N GLY A 99 6.43 4.06 2.04
CA GLY A 99 6.28 3.60 0.67
C GLY A 99 6.27 4.74 -0.34
N GLY A 100 5.59 5.86 -0.04
CA GLY A 100 5.61 7.06 -0.86
C GLY A 100 7.01 7.66 -0.99
N ILE A 101 7.75 7.75 0.11
CA ILE A 101 9.17 8.21 0.10
C ILE A 101 10.02 7.26 -0.75
N ASN A 102 9.89 5.95 -0.57
CA ASN A 102 10.62 4.97 -1.36
C ASN A 102 10.33 5.11 -2.87
N GLY A 103 9.07 5.36 -3.24
CA GLY A 103 8.68 5.60 -4.63
C GLY A 103 9.38 6.84 -5.21
N GLN A 104 9.47 7.94 -4.43
CA GLN A 104 10.17 9.14 -4.88
C GLN A 104 11.68 8.93 -5.01
N ILE A 105 12.30 8.20 -4.08
CA ILE A 105 13.72 7.82 -4.18
C ILE A 105 13.94 6.99 -5.45
N TRP A 106 13.03 6.06 -5.76
CA TRP A 106 13.16 5.22 -6.95
C TRP A 106 13.00 6.00 -8.24
N ASN A 107 12.12 7.00 -8.27
CA ASN A 107 11.99 7.92 -9.39
C ASN A 107 13.28 8.72 -9.69
N LEU A 108 14.14 8.92 -8.68
CA LEU A 108 15.48 9.48 -8.90
C LEU A 108 16.47 8.46 -9.47
N VAL A 109 16.27 7.16 -9.21
CA VAL A 109 17.14 6.06 -9.70
C VAL A 109 16.81 5.71 -11.15
N ASP A 110 15.54 5.63 -11.49
CA ASP A 110 15.05 5.36 -12.85
C ASP A 110 13.90 6.31 -13.21
N PRO A 111 14.22 7.54 -13.64
CA PRO A 111 13.21 8.57 -13.94
C PRO A 111 12.33 8.23 -15.13
N THR A 112 12.74 7.29 -15.99
CA THR A 112 11.96 6.89 -17.19
C THR A 112 11.05 5.68 -16.94
N LEU A 113 11.08 5.09 -15.76
CA LEU A 113 10.30 3.87 -15.46
C LEU A 113 8.80 4.10 -15.62
N MET A 114 8.30 5.21 -15.07
CA MET A 114 6.86 5.53 -15.12
C MET A 114 6.40 5.89 -16.53
N GLU A 115 7.23 6.55 -17.35
CA GLU A 115 6.97 6.82 -18.76
C GLU A 115 6.83 5.51 -19.54
N ARG A 116 7.80 4.60 -19.42
CA ARG A 116 7.75 3.27 -20.06
C ARG A 116 6.55 2.45 -19.61
N PHE A 117 6.18 2.54 -18.32
CA PHE A 117 4.98 1.88 -17.80
C PHE A 117 3.71 2.46 -18.44
N ALA A 118 3.61 3.80 -18.53
CA ALA A 118 2.48 4.51 -19.15
C ALA A 118 2.34 4.13 -20.62
N ASP A 119 3.45 4.17 -21.40
CA ASP A 119 3.46 3.81 -22.82
C ASP A 119 2.96 2.38 -23.05
N THR A 120 3.44 1.43 -22.22
CA THR A 120 3.00 0.04 -22.32
C THR A 120 1.52 -0.13 -22.01
N MET A 121 1.01 0.59 -21.01
CA MET A 121 -0.41 0.55 -20.62
C MET A 121 -1.30 1.18 -21.69
N ILE A 122 -0.91 2.34 -22.23
CA ILE A 122 -1.64 3.04 -23.31
C ILE A 122 -1.68 2.14 -24.55
N GLY A 123 -0.53 1.61 -24.98
CA GLY A 123 -0.48 0.70 -26.12
C GLY A 123 -1.32 -0.56 -25.95
N ALA A 124 -1.43 -1.10 -24.72
CA ALA A 124 -2.30 -2.23 -24.43
C ALA A 124 -3.78 -1.87 -24.53
N PHE A 125 -4.16 -0.63 -24.20
CA PHE A 125 -5.52 -0.11 -24.39
C PHE A 125 -5.85 0.10 -25.87
N GLU A 126 -4.92 0.68 -26.66
CA GLU A 126 -5.09 0.86 -28.10
C GLU A 126 -5.34 -0.47 -28.82
N MET A 127 -4.64 -1.52 -28.44
CA MET A 127 -4.77 -2.86 -29.02
C MET A 127 -6.04 -3.60 -28.57
N ASN A 128 -6.83 -3.04 -27.67
CA ASN A 128 -8.04 -3.71 -27.18
C ASN A 128 -9.24 -3.52 -28.12
N ASP A 129 -9.52 -4.52 -28.94
CA ASP A 129 -10.65 -4.51 -29.89
C ASP A 129 -12.04 -4.52 -29.22
N GLN A 130 -12.12 -4.76 -27.89
CA GLN A 130 -13.39 -4.74 -27.16
C GLN A 130 -13.84 -3.32 -26.82
N ILE A 131 -12.95 -2.34 -26.91
CA ILE A 131 -13.26 -0.93 -26.66
C ILE A 131 -13.60 -0.27 -28.00
N PRO A 132 -14.79 0.36 -28.14
CA PRO A 132 -15.14 1.10 -29.34
C PRO A 132 -14.13 2.24 -29.60
N GLU A 133 -13.74 2.42 -30.87
CA GLU A 133 -12.78 3.49 -31.26
C GLU A 133 -13.18 4.87 -30.74
N SER A 134 -14.50 5.17 -30.74
CA SER A 134 -15.01 6.45 -30.22
C SER A 134 -14.79 6.69 -28.72
N GLN A 135 -14.42 5.65 -27.96
CA GLN A 135 -14.14 5.74 -26.52
C GLN A 135 -12.63 5.63 -26.22
N LYS A 136 -11.85 5.07 -27.16
CA LYS A 136 -10.40 4.89 -26.96
C LYS A 136 -9.71 6.22 -26.75
N ASP A 137 -9.95 7.22 -27.61
CA ASP A 137 -9.31 8.52 -27.53
C ASP A 137 -9.57 9.21 -26.18
N GLU A 138 -10.82 9.15 -25.67
CA GLU A 138 -11.19 9.74 -24.39
C GLU A 138 -10.47 9.01 -23.21
N ILE A 139 -10.43 7.68 -23.27
CA ILE A 139 -9.77 6.86 -22.25
C ILE A 139 -8.26 7.13 -22.25
N ILE A 140 -7.63 7.13 -23.43
CA ILE A 140 -6.19 7.37 -23.57
C ILE A 140 -5.82 8.76 -23.05
N THR A 141 -6.56 9.79 -23.47
CA THR A 141 -6.35 11.17 -22.97
C THR A 141 -6.47 11.23 -21.44
N SER A 142 -7.50 10.58 -20.87
CA SER A 142 -7.66 10.52 -19.41
C SER A 142 -6.52 9.77 -18.70
N MET A 143 -5.95 8.75 -19.35
CA MET A 143 -4.80 8.03 -18.81
C MET A 143 -3.54 8.90 -18.84
N GLU A 144 -3.27 9.59 -19.95
CA GLU A 144 -2.13 10.51 -20.09
C GLU A 144 -2.18 11.61 -19.04
N GLU A 145 -3.34 12.30 -18.91
CA GLU A 145 -3.56 13.30 -17.88
C GLU A 145 -3.38 12.74 -16.46
N GLY A 146 -3.84 11.49 -16.21
CA GLY A 146 -3.69 10.81 -14.93
C GLY A 146 -2.22 10.52 -14.59
N PHE A 147 -1.41 10.10 -15.55
CA PHE A 147 0.03 9.88 -15.36
C PHE A 147 0.79 11.18 -15.16
N GLU A 148 0.43 12.24 -15.88
CA GLU A 148 1.01 13.57 -15.73
C GLU A 148 0.67 14.14 -14.33
N ASP A 149 -0.59 14.05 -13.88
CA ASP A 149 -0.99 14.47 -12.54
C ASP A 149 -0.20 13.71 -11.44
N GLN A 150 -0.02 12.40 -11.58
CA GLN A 150 0.75 11.60 -10.63
C GLN A 150 2.22 12.02 -10.51
N SER A 151 2.82 12.61 -11.52
CA SER A 151 4.19 13.11 -11.49
C SER A 151 4.29 14.49 -10.83
N SER A 152 3.19 15.22 -10.72
CA SER A 152 3.13 16.51 -10.04
C SER A 152 3.26 16.39 -8.52
N MET A 153 3.77 17.44 -7.85
CA MET A 153 3.84 17.47 -6.38
C MET A 153 2.45 17.28 -5.75
N GLY A 154 1.41 17.86 -6.35
CA GLY A 154 0.02 17.72 -5.89
C GLY A 154 -0.47 16.29 -6.01
N GLY A 155 -0.21 15.64 -7.14
CA GLY A 155 -0.58 14.25 -7.40
C GLY A 155 0.16 13.27 -6.48
N ILE A 156 1.45 13.50 -6.24
CA ILE A 156 2.25 12.71 -5.29
C ILE A 156 1.63 12.77 -3.89
N LEU A 157 1.34 13.97 -3.37
CA LEU A 157 0.74 14.15 -2.05
C LEU A 157 -0.65 13.52 -1.97
N LYS A 158 -1.47 13.70 -3.00
CA LYS A 158 -2.79 13.06 -3.13
C LYS A 158 -2.68 11.54 -3.15
N GLY A 159 -1.74 10.99 -3.92
CA GLY A 159 -1.48 9.55 -3.99
C GLY A 159 -1.07 8.97 -2.63
N ILE A 160 -0.16 9.64 -1.91
CA ILE A 160 0.24 9.25 -0.55
C ILE A 160 -0.95 9.31 0.40
N ALA A 161 -1.78 10.34 0.35
CA ALA A 161 -2.94 10.49 1.21
C ALA A 161 -4.00 9.39 0.97
N ILE A 162 -4.28 9.06 -0.30
CA ILE A 162 -5.18 7.97 -0.67
C ILE A 162 -4.63 6.63 -0.18
N ASN A 163 -3.34 6.35 -0.43
CA ASN A 163 -2.69 5.14 0.06
C ASN A 163 -2.70 5.04 1.59
N ALA A 164 -2.48 6.15 2.30
CA ALA A 164 -2.56 6.19 3.76
C ALA A 164 -3.98 5.87 4.25
N GLY A 165 -5.01 6.35 3.57
CA GLY A 165 -6.41 6.00 3.85
C GLY A 165 -6.68 4.52 3.64
N VAL A 166 -6.30 3.97 2.49
CA VAL A 166 -6.53 2.56 2.14
C VAL A 166 -5.73 1.62 3.04
N LEU A 167 -4.42 1.80 3.15
CA LEU A 167 -3.57 0.97 3.99
C LEU A 167 -3.89 1.15 5.47
N GLY A 168 -4.22 2.37 5.91
CA GLY A 168 -4.68 2.65 7.26
C GLY A 168 -5.93 1.84 7.60
N PHE A 169 -6.94 1.86 6.73
CA PHE A 169 -8.18 1.12 6.93
C PHE A 169 -7.96 -0.40 6.90
N VAL A 170 -7.23 -0.91 5.92
CA VAL A 170 -6.91 -2.35 5.81
C VAL A 170 -6.15 -2.84 7.04
N ASN A 171 -5.14 -2.08 7.47
CA ASN A 171 -4.36 -2.41 8.66
C ASN A 171 -5.14 -2.23 9.96
N LEU A 172 -6.09 -1.28 10.05
CA LEU A 172 -7.00 -1.15 11.18
C LEU A 172 -7.78 -2.45 11.38
N LEU A 173 -8.39 -2.98 10.32
CA LEU A 173 -9.15 -4.22 10.39
C LEU A 173 -8.26 -5.40 10.77
N SER A 174 -7.09 -5.52 10.16
CA SER A 174 -6.16 -6.60 10.48
C SER A 174 -5.54 -6.47 11.88
N GLY A 175 -5.37 -5.26 12.39
CA GLY A 175 -4.96 -4.99 13.77
C GLY A 175 -6.02 -5.42 14.79
N MET A 176 -7.31 -5.22 14.49
CA MET A 176 -8.41 -5.76 15.31
C MET A 176 -8.36 -7.29 15.37
N VAL A 177 -8.19 -7.92 14.20
CA VAL A 177 -8.05 -9.39 14.11
C VAL A 177 -6.82 -9.86 14.88
N GLY A 178 -5.69 -9.19 14.72
CA GLY A 178 -4.45 -9.50 15.42
C GLY A 178 -4.59 -9.37 16.95
N ALA A 179 -5.29 -8.34 17.44
CA ALA A 179 -5.58 -8.20 18.87
C ALA A 179 -6.44 -9.35 19.38
N LYS A 180 -7.47 -9.73 18.62
CA LYS A 180 -8.32 -10.87 19.02
C LYS A 180 -7.57 -12.20 19.07
N ILE A 181 -6.56 -12.39 18.22
CA ILE A 181 -5.80 -13.64 18.15
C ILE A 181 -4.69 -13.69 19.23
N PHE A 182 -4.01 -12.57 19.47
CA PHE A 182 -2.77 -12.56 20.24
C PHE A 182 -2.86 -11.87 21.60
N ALA A 183 -3.89 -11.08 21.83
CA ALA A 183 -4.00 -10.21 22.98
C ALA A 183 -5.42 -10.11 23.57
N SER A 184 -6.38 -10.99 23.17
CA SER A 184 -7.72 -10.98 23.74
C SER A 184 -7.65 -11.29 25.23
N GLU A 185 -8.20 -10.40 26.05
CA GLU A 185 -8.60 -10.74 27.41
C GLU A 185 -9.74 -11.76 27.27
N GLU A 186 -9.65 -12.88 27.96
CA GLU A 186 -10.79 -13.78 28.12
C GLU A 186 -11.87 -13.00 28.89
N GLU A 187 -12.98 -12.71 28.24
CA GLU A 187 -14.18 -12.16 28.89
C GLU A 187 -14.84 -13.19 29.80
#